data_7373db29ee64e4e08eb1caae77bf0344
#
_entry.id   7373db29ee64e4e08eb1caae77bf0344
#
_cell.length_a   1.000
_cell.length_b   1.000
_cell.length_c   1.000
_cell.angle_alpha   90.00
_cell.angle_beta   90.00
_cell.angle_gamma   90.00
#
_symmetry.space_group_name_H-M   'P 1'
#
loop_
_entity.id
_entity.type
_entity.pdbx_description
1 polymer ?
#
loop_
_entity_poly.entity_id
_entity_poly.type
_entity_poly.pdbx_seq_one_letter_code
_entity_poly.pdbx_strand_id
1 'polypeptide(L)'
;MLKDDEKTAAIEIDYREAPLSHRERAICDYAAKLTHEPHAMEKADVEALRAAGLGDGEILDACQVAAYYGYVNRMAEGLGVELEAYWDLLDERRRPSPG
;
A
#
# COMPACT_ATOMS: atom_id res chain seq x y z
N MET A 1 20.35 -2.29 3.39
CA MET A 1 19.60 -1.09 2.97
C MET A 1 19.44 -1.02 1.47
N LEU A 2 20.50 -1.25 0.72
CA LEU A 2 20.39 -1.26 -0.74
C LEU A 2 19.38 -2.31 -1.23
N LYS A 3 19.30 -3.46 -0.57
CA LYS A 3 18.36 -4.52 -0.94
C LYS A 3 16.91 -4.08 -0.77
N ASP A 4 16.62 -3.31 0.26
CA ASP A 4 15.26 -2.84 0.52
C ASP A 4 14.86 -1.80 -0.52
N ASP A 5 15.79 -0.93 -0.90
CA ASP A 5 15.55 0.09 -1.93
C ASP A 5 15.30 -0.56 -3.29
N GLU A 6 16.10 -1.57 -3.65
CA GLU A 6 15.91 -2.30 -4.89
C GLU A 6 14.57 -3.03 -4.92
N LYS A 7 14.20 -3.64 -3.81
CA LYS A 7 12.93 -4.35 -3.70
C LYS A 7 11.76 -3.39 -3.80
N THR A 8 11.86 -2.25 -3.16
CA THR A 8 10.83 -1.22 -3.19
C THR A 8 10.65 -0.67 -4.61
N ALA A 9 11.76 -0.39 -5.31
CA ALA A 9 11.71 0.10 -6.68
C ALA A 9 11.07 -0.93 -7.61
N ALA A 10 11.41 -2.21 -7.44
CA ALA A 10 10.83 -3.29 -8.25
C ALA A 10 9.32 -3.40 -8.01
N ILE A 11 8.88 -3.23 -6.77
CA ILE A 11 7.46 -3.28 -6.43
C ILE A 11 6.71 -2.10 -7.07
N GLU A 12 7.31 -0.92 -7.08
CA GLU A 12 6.70 0.26 -7.69
C GLU A 12 6.54 0.11 -9.20
N ILE A 13 7.49 -0.54 -9.86
CA ILE A 13 7.46 -0.74 -11.30
C ILE A 13 6.53 -1.90 -11.66
N ASP A 14 6.83 -3.08 -11.14
CA ASP A 14 5.99 -4.27 -11.33
C ASP A 14 6.31 -5.29 -10.24
N TYR A 15 5.48 -5.30 -9.22
CA TYR A 15 5.69 -6.20 -8.09
C TYR A 15 5.68 -7.67 -8.49
N ARG A 16 5.07 -8.01 -9.63
CA ARG A 16 4.99 -9.41 -10.10
C ARG A 16 6.36 -9.94 -10.52
N GLU A 17 7.24 -9.05 -10.92
CA GLU A 17 8.60 -9.40 -11.31
C GLU A 17 9.58 -9.30 -10.15
N ALA A 18 9.17 -8.71 -9.03
CA ALA A 18 10.02 -8.58 -7.85
C ALA A 18 10.24 -9.95 -7.19
N PRO A 19 11.41 -10.15 -6.52
CA PRO A 19 11.70 -11.42 -5.84
C PRO A 19 10.91 -11.54 -4.54
N LEU A 20 9.61 -11.71 -4.63
CA LEU A 20 8.72 -11.78 -3.49
C LEU A 20 8.42 -13.22 -3.10
N SER A 21 8.25 -13.46 -1.80
CA SER A 21 7.76 -14.74 -1.31
C SER A 21 6.29 -14.90 -1.73
N HIS A 22 5.78 -16.12 -1.62
CA HIS A 22 4.37 -16.38 -1.90
C HIS A 22 3.46 -15.50 -1.04
N ARG A 23 3.80 -15.35 0.22
CA ARG A 23 3.05 -14.53 1.16
C ARG A 23 3.08 -13.04 0.78
N GLU A 24 4.26 -12.52 0.45
CA GLU A 24 4.40 -11.14 0.03
C GLU A 24 3.63 -10.86 -1.26
N ARG A 25 3.69 -11.79 -2.20
CA ARG A 25 2.96 -11.67 -3.46
C ARG A 25 1.45 -11.64 -3.23
N ALA A 26 0.95 -12.49 -2.34
CA ALA A 26 -0.47 -12.52 -2.01
C ALA A 26 -0.93 -11.19 -1.42
N ILE A 27 -0.12 -10.59 -0.56
CA ILE A 27 -0.43 -9.28 0.04
C ILE A 27 -0.44 -8.20 -1.05
N CYS A 28 0.54 -8.22 -1.95
CA CYS A 28 0.61 -7.26 -3.05
C CYS A 28 -0.57 -7.39 -4.00
N ASP A 29 -0.97 -8.63 -4.34
CA ASP A 29 -2.13 -8.86 -5.20
C ASP A 29 -3.41 -8.33 -4.55
N TYR A 30 -3.57 -8.58 -3.26
CA TYR A 30 -4.71 -8.08 -2.51
C TYR A 30 -4.74 -6.55 -2.51
N ALA A 31 -3.61 -5.93 -2.22
CA ALA A 31 -3.50 -4.47 -2.16
C ALA A 31 -3.76 -3.83 -3.53
N ALA A 32 -3.22 -4.43 -4.59
CA ALA A 32 -3.42 -3.93 -5.95
C ALA A 32 -4.90 -4.00 -6.34
N LYS A 33 -5.56 -5.11 -6.05
CA LYS A 33 -6.98 -5.26 -6.36
C LYS A 33 -7.83 -4.28 -5.57
N LEU A 34 -7.55 -4.13 -4.28
CA LEU A 34 -8.29 -3.18 -3.43
C LEU A 34 -8.12 -1.75 -3.93
N THR A 35 -6.95 -1.41 -4.45
CA THR A 35 -6.67 -0.08 -4.96
C THR A 35 -7.34 0.19 -6.30
N HIS A 36 -7.24 -0.76 -7.24
CA HIS A 36 -7.71 -0.58 -8.61
C HIS A 36 -9.14 -1.01 -8.84
N GLU A 37 -9.60 -2.00 -8.13
CA GLU A 37 -10.93 -2.58 -8.31
C GLU A 37 -11.64 -2.82 -6.98
N PRO A 38 -11.84 -1.76 -6.15
CA PRO A 38 -12.43 -1.94 -4.83
C PRO A 38 -13.83 -2.56 -4.88
N HIS A 39 -14.57 -2.33 -5.96
CA HIS A 39 -15.92 -2.88 -6.11
C HIS A 39 -15.93 -4.38 -6.40
N ALA A 40 -14.79 -4.91 -6.86
CA ALA A 40 -14.65 -6.33 -7.19
C ALA A 40 -14.13 -7.15 -6.02
N MET A 41 -13.85 -6.52 -4.87
CA MET A 41 -13.37 -7.24 -3.70
C MET A 41 -14.41 -8.20 -3.17
N GLU A 42 -13.98 -9.44 -2.90
CA GLU A 42 -14.85 -10.53 -2.48
C GLU A 42 -14.24 -11.29 -1.32
N LYS A 43 -15.05 -12.15 -0.70
CA LYS A 43 -14.58 -13.03 0.36
C LYS A 43 -13.41 -13.90 -0.12
N ALA A 44 -13.41 -14.30 -1.39
CA ALA A 44 -12.33 -15.10 -1.96
C ALA A 44 -10.98 -14.40 -1.87
N ASP A 45 -10.94 -13.07 -1.94
CA ASP A 45 -9.70 -12.32 -1.82
C ASP A 45 -9.10 -12.44 -0.42
N VAL A 46 -9.95 -12.43 0.60
CA VAL A 46 -9.53 -12.64 1.98
C VAL A 46 -9.08 -14.08 2.19
N GLU A 47 -9.79 -15.03 1.61
CA GLU A 47 -9.42 -16.44 1.73
C GLU A 47 -8.07 -16.74 1.07
N ALA A 48 -7.74 -16.02 -0.01
CA ALA A 48 -6.43 -16.13 -0.64
C ALA A 48 -5.31 -15.73 0.32
N LEU A 49 -5.54 -14.71 1.13
CA LEU A 49 -4.56 -14.29 2.14
C LEU A 49 -4.42 -15.37 3.22
N ARG A 50 -5.51 -15.97 3.64
CA ARG A 50 -5.47 -17.06 4.63
C ARG A 50 -4.73 -18.27 4.08
N ALA A 51 -4.95 -18.59 2.81
CA ALA A 51 -4.25 -19.69 2.15
C ALA A 51 -2.75 -19.42 2.06
N ALA A 52 -2.35 -18.16 2.01
CA ALA A 52 -0.95 -17.77 2.00
C ALA A 52 -0.33 -17.74 3.40
N GLY A 53 -1.11 -18.06 4.43
CA GLY A 53 -0.62 -18.19 5.79
C GLY A 53 -0.82 -16.98 6.70
N LEU A 54 -1.64 -16.02 6.27
CA LEU A 54 -1.92 -14.86 7.12
C LEU A 54 -3.02 -15.17 8.12
N GLY A 55 -2.81 -14.76 9.37
CA GLY A 55 -3.85 -14.81 10.39
C GLY A 55 -4.77 -13.60 10.29
N ASP A 56 -5.87 -13.63 11.05
CA ASP A 56 -6.88 -12.56 11.00
C ASP A 56 -6.31 -11.18 11.29
N GLY A 57 -5.44 -11.06 12.29
CA GLY A 57 -4.80 -9.79 12.60
C GLY A 57 -3.93 -9.27 11.49
N GLU A 58 -3.20 -10.17 10.84
CA GLU A 58 -2.34 -9.80 9.70
C GLU A 58 -3.16 -9.39 8.49
N ILE A 59 -4.29 -10.04 8.26
CA ILE A 59 -5.21 -9.67 7.18
C ILE A 59 -5.79 -8.29 7.42
N LEU A 60 -6.19 -8.00 8.64
CA LEU A 60 -6.68 -6.68 9.00
C LEU A 60 -5.61 -5.61 8.81
N ASP A 61 -4.38 -5.89 9.23
CA ASP A 61 -3.26 -4.97 9.06
C ASP A 61 -3.00 -4.71 7.57
N ALA A 62 -3.01 -5.75 6.74
CA ALA A 62 -2.79 -5.62 5.31
C ALA A 62 -3.88 -4.75 4.67
N CYS A 63 -5.12 -4.94 5.08
CA CYS A 63 -6.24 -4.14 4.58
C CYS A 63 -6.08 -2.68 4.97
N GLN A 64 -5.73 -2.41 6.22
CA GLN A 64 -5.56 -1.05 6.72
C GLN A 64 -4.41 -0.32 6.02
N VAL A 65 -3.29 -1.01 5.81
CA VAL A 65 -2.14 -0.42 5.10
C VAL A 65 -2.51 -0.10 3.66
N ALA A 66 -3.16 -1.04 2.96
CA ALA A 66 -3.57 -0.84 1.58
C ALA A 66 -4.57 0.33 1.46
N ALA A 67 -5.52 0.40 2.38
CA ALA A 67 -6.52 1.46 2.39
C ALA A 67 -5.88 2.82 2.69
N TYR A 68 -4.89 2.85 3.58
CA TYR A 68 -4.17 4.08 3.90
C TYR A 68 -3.41 4.62 2.69
N TYR A 69 -2.70 3.76 1.98
CA TYR A 69 -1.99 4.20 0.77
C TYR A 69 -2.95 4.67 -0.31
N GLY A 70 -4.10 4.01 -0.44
CA GLY A 70 -5.14 4.46 -1.36
C GLY A 70 -5.66 5.85 -1.00
N TYR A 71 -5.85 6.10 0.29
CA TYR A 71 -6.28 7.41 0.79
C TYR A 71 -5.24 8.48 0.46
N VAL A 72 -3.98 8.22 0.74
CA VAL A 72 -2.88 9.17 0.49
C VAL A 72 -2.80 9.51 -1.00
N ASN A 73 -2.89 8.50 -1.87
CA ASN A 73 -2.84 8.71 -3.30
C ASN A 73 -4.00 9.56 -3.79
N ARG A 74 -5.20 9.32 -3.29
CA ARG A 74 -6.38 10.10 -3.66
C ARG A 74 -6.27 11.53 -3.19
N MET A 75 -5.70 11.75 -2.01
CA MET A 75 -5.49 13.10 -1.52
C MET A 75 -4.51 13.87 -2.41
N ALA A 76 -3.42 13.22 -2.80
CA ALA A 76 -2.45 13.84 -3.69
C ALA A 76 -3.09 14.17 -5.04
N GLU A 77 -3.84 13.25 -5.62
CA GLU A 77 -4.54 13.45 -6.88
C GLU A 77 -5.56 14.58 -6.79
N GLY A 78 -6.35 14.59 -5.71
CA GLY A 78 -7.38 15.60 -5.50
C GLY A 78 -6.82 17.01 -5.34
N LEU A 79 -5.61 17.11 -4.81
CA LEU A 79 -4.93 18.39 -4.65
C LEU A 79 -4.09 18.77 -5.86
N GLY A 80 -3.96 17.85 -6.84
CA GLY A 80 -3.17 18.10 -8.04
C GLY A 80 -1.67 18.16 -7.76
N VAL A 81 -1.20 17.47 -6.71
CA VAL A 81 0.21 17.47 -6.33
C VAL A 81 0.76 16.06 -6.36
N GLU A 82 2.09 15.96 -6.44
CA GLU A 82 2.74 14.67 -6.36
C GLU A 82 2.75 14.20 -4.90
N LEU A 83 2.90 12.90 -4.72
CA LEU A 83 2.88 12.27 -3.41
C LEU A 83 3.91 12.90 -2.46
N GLU A 84 5.09 13.21 -2.96
CA GLU A 84 6.14 13.83 -2.15
C GLU A 84 5.72 15.20 -1.63
N ALA A 85 5.07 15.99 -2.48
CA ALA A 85 4.56 17.30 -2.08
C ALA A 85 3.46 17.16 -1.03
N TYR A 86 2.64 16.11 -1.13
CA TYR A 86 1.62 15.82 -0.13
C TYR A 86 2.25 15.55 1.23
N TRP A 87 3.32 14.77 1.28
CA TRP A 87 4.04 14.50 2.53
C TRP A 87 4.60 15.79 3.13
N ASP A 88 5.15 16.66 2.30
CA ASP A 88 5.69 17.95 2.76
C ASP A 88 4.59 18.82 3.38
N LEU A 89 3.41 18.83 2.75
CA LEU A 89 2.28 19.59 3.29
C LEU A 89 1.84 19.06 4.66
N LEU A 90 1.86 17.73 4.84
CA LEU A 90 1.54 17.12 6.12
C LEU A 90 2.55 17.51 7.19
N ASP A 91 3.83 17.53 6.83
CA ASP A 91 4.88 17.91 7.76
C ASP A 91 4.71 19.35 8.22
N GLU A 92 4.36 20.25 7.31
CA GLU A 92 4.09 21.64 7.66
C GLU A 92 2.95 21.79 8.65
N ARG A 93 1.90 21.00 8.46
CA ARG A 93 0.75 20.99 9.38
C ARG A 93 1.13 20.54 10.78
N ARG A 94 2.10 19.63 10.88
CA ARG A 94 2.51 19.04 12.15
C ARG A 94 3.55 19.88 12.88
N ARG A 95 4.20 20.79 12.18
CA ARG A 95 5.20 21.64 12.81
C ARG A 95 4.54 22.65 13.74
N PRO A 96 5.09 22.85 14.95
CA PRO A 96 4.58 23.92 15.80
C PRO A 96 4.83 25.26 15.14
N SER A 97 3.86 26.16 15.25
CA SER A 97 4.00 27.49 14.68
C SER A 97 5.21 28.20 15.25
N PRO A 98 6.05 28.80 14.41
CA PRO A 98 7.20 29.56 14.91
C PRO A 98 6.73 30.78 15.69
N GLY A 99 7.18 30.88 16.87
CA GLY A 99 6.97 32.05 17.74
C GLY A 99 5.64 32.16 18.34
#